data_d21070e9e226ff084524a5beddae7f16
#
_entry.id   d21070e9e226ff084524a5beddae7f16
#
_cell.length_a   1.000
_cell.length_b   1.000
_cell.length_c   1.000
_cell.angle_alpha   90.00
_cell.angle_beta   90.00
_cell.angle_gamma   90.00
#
_symmetry.space_group_name_H-M   'P 1'
#
loop_
_entity.id
_entity.type
_entity.pdbx_description
1 polymer ?
#
loop_
_entity_poly.entity_id
_entity_poly.type
_entity_poly.pdbx_seq_one_letter_code
_entity_poly.pdbx_strand_id
1 'polypeptide(L)'
;MLKEIKKELLDNPEKLKELLEYFNFYNVHIHQSYISFGRSSDSSKKSIVIRLTKNDYLYVIDYARNINQDIFTYISEQRIVDFKDIIAIIRKILNIDDINIFNESRGIFGGFYEKIRKRNEYTVRTYDESILNKYVALANMRFIKDNITIDAQQFFDIRYDVESQGIVIPIHNQIGELIGAKVRCNYDVQDGEMKYYYLIPCQMSQTLYGYSQNYNYLVNNVIYIFESEKSVMQCYSYGIRNCVALGSGSISRKQVQMLLELNPQKIIFMHDVGFDLENILRNINIVKSYSRFSEVELGYWDYFDRLYDDKVSASDLGKKELLRIIDNEIQMIGDDENEEEL
;
A
#
# COMPACT_ATOMS: atom_id res chain seq x y z
N MET A 1 5.03 17.02 27.55
CA MET A 1 3.55 17.05 27.38
C MET A 1 3.03 15.97 26.41
N LEU A 2 3.23 16.01 25.07
CA LEU A 2 2.68 14.97 24.18
C LEU A 2 3.21 13.56 24.50
N LYS A 3 4.47 13.43 24.88
CA LYS A 3 5.04 12.15 25.35
C LYS A 3 4.39 11.67 26.65
N GLU A 4 4.09 12.56 27.56
CA GLU A 4 3.42 12.25 28.82
C GLU A 4 1.98 11.81 28.60
N ILE A 5 1.24 12.53 27.73
CA ILE A 5 -0.11 12.14 27.30
C ILE A 5 -0.11 10.74 26.67
N LYS A 6 0.84 10.47 25.77
CA LYS A 6 0.95 9.14 25.15
C LYS A 6 1.29 8.06 26.16
N LYS A 7 2.19 8.37 27.10
CA LYS A 7 2.56 7.45 28.17
C LYS A 7 1.35 7.15 29.06
N GLU A 8 0.61 8.19 29.45
CA GLU A 8 -0.59 8.05 30.26
C GLU A 8 -1.66 7.19 29.57
N LEU A 9 -1.85 7.38 28.26
CA LEU A 9 -2.76 6.55 27.46
C LEU A 9 -2.25 5.10 27.29
N LEU A 10 -0.94 4.88 27.23
CA LEU A 10 -0.34 3.55 27.20
C LEU A 10 -0.47 2.81 28.52
N ASP A 11 -0.27 3.54 29.62
CA ASP A 11 -0.39 3.00 30.99
C ASP A 11 -1.86 2.72 31.37
N ASN A 12 -2.82 3.34 30.66
CA ASN A 12 -4.26 3.21 30.87
C ASN A 12 -5.02 2.79 29.59
N PRO A 13 -4.96 1.52 29.18
CA PRO A 13 -5.61 1.04 27.95
C PRO A 13 -7.12 1.28 27.87
N GLU A 14 -7.82 1.33 29.01
CA GLU A 14 -9.25 1.67 29.09
C GLU A 14 -9.51 3.13 28.65
N LYS A 15 -8.63 4.06 29.01
CA LYS A 15 -8.71 5.47 28.58
C LYS A 15 -8.42 5.60 27.08
N LEU A 16 -7.51 4.79 26.57
CA LEU A 16 -7.24 4.72 25.13
C LEU A 16 -8.44 4.15 24.37
N LYS A 17 -9.12 3.16 24.92
CA LYS A 17 -10.39 2.63 24.37
C LYS A 17 -11.47 3.71 24.38
N GLU A 18 -11.67 4.42 25.50
CA GLU A 18 -12.62 5.53 25.63
C GLU A 18 -12.36 6.62 24.56
N LEU A 19 -11.09 6.95 24.31
CA LEU A 19 -10.69 7.88 23.26
C LEU A 19 -11.09 7.40 21.87
N LEU A 20 -10.82 6.14 21.54
CA LEU A 20 -11.17 5.57 20.24
C LEU A 20 -12.69 5.53 20.04
N GLU A 21 -13.44 5.11 21.06
CA GLU A 21 -14.91 5.06 21.02
C GLU A 21 -15.51 6.47 20.91
N TYR A 22 -14.94 7.46 21.58
CA TYR A 22 -15.36 8.85 21.47
C TYR A 22 -15.27 9.36 20.01
N PHE A 23 -14.23 8.97 19.30
CA PHE A 23 -14.05 9.32 17.89
C PHE A 23 -14.73 8.33 16.93
N ASN A 24 -15.76 7.61 17.41
CA ASN A 24 -16.58 6.67 16.61
C ASN A 24 -15.77 5.56 15.90
N PHE A 25 -14.68 5.08 16.52
CA PHE A 25 -14.11 3.81 16.13
C PHE A 25 -14.87 2.68 16.82
N TYR A 26 -15.05 1.57 16.11
CA TYR A 26 -15.93 0.49 16.50
C TYR A 26 -15.16 -0.77 16.87
N ASN A 27 -15.82 -1.70 17.55
CA ASN A 27 -15.26 -3.01 17.87
C ASN A 27 -13.90 -2.90 18.57
N VAL A 28 -13.77 -1.95 19.52
CA VAL A 28 -12.52 -1.72 20.25
C VAL A 28 -12.32 -2.82 21.29
N HIS A 29 -11.29 -3.65 21.12
CA HIS A 29 -10.94 -4.75 22.01
C HIS A 29 -9.53 -4.56 22.56
N ILE A 30 -9.41 -4.64 23.88
CA ILE A 30 -8.14 -4.61 24.59
C ILE A 30 -7.63 -6.06 24.72
N HIS A 31 -6.43 -6.30 24.23
CA HIS A 31 -5.69 -7.54 24.37
C HIS A 31 -4.47 -7.32 25.29
N GLN A 32 -3.80 -8.36 25.68
CA GLN A 32 -2.66 -8.27 26.62
C GLN A 32 -1.50 -7.38 26.09
N SER A 33 -1.25 -7.34 24.79
CA SER A 33 -0.12 -6.62 24.18
C SER A 33 -0.51 -5.60 23.10
N TYR A 34 -1.80 -5.47 22.78
CA TYR A 34 -2.30 -4.55 21.75
C TYR A 34 -3.78 -4.24 21.94
N ILE A 35 -4.24 -3.15 21.32
CA ILE A 35 -5.67 -2.86 21.13
C ILE A 35 -6.00 -3.03 19.65
N SER A 36 -7.10 -3.71 19.33
CA SER A 36 -7.65 -3.82 17.99
C SER A 36 -8.96 -3.08 17.88
N PHE A 37 -9.24 -2.48 16.70
CA PHE A 37 -10.48 -1.75 16.45
C PHE A 37 -10.82 -1.67 14.97
N GLY A 38 -12.03 -1.19 14.66
CA GLY A 38 -12.54 -1.01 13.31
C GLY A 38 -12.92 0.44 13.01
N ARG A 39 -12.95 0.81 11.74
CA ARG A 39 -13.39 2.15 11.28
C ARG A 39 -14.90 2.31 11.21
N SER A 40 -15.61 1.23 10.94
CA SER A 40 -17.07 1.14 10.89
C SER A 40 -17.57 -0.03 11.71
N SER A 41 -18.87 -0.10 11.96
CA SER A 41 -19.51 -1.20 12.69
C SER A 41 -19.24 -2.56 12.04
N ASP A 42 -19.11 -2.60 10.72
CA ASP A 42 -18.94 -3.81 9.90
C ASP A 42 -17.47 -4.16 9.62
N SER A 43 -16.54 -3.32 10.11
CA SER A 43 -15.10 -3.56 9.95
C SER A 43 -14.67 -4.84 10.66
N SER A 44 -13.78 -5.60 10.02
CA SER A 44 -13.17 -6.77 10.66
C SER A 44 -12.43 -6.35 11.94
N LYS A 45 -12.62 -7.11 13.02
CA LYS A 45 -12.11 -6.80 14.37
C LYS A 45 -10.59 -6.74 14.52
N LYS A 46 -9.81 -7.01 13.46
CA LYS A 46 -8.35 -7.19 13.53
C LYS A 46 -7.57 -6.37 12.51
N SER A 47 -8.23 -5.51 11.75
CA SER A 47 -7.56 -4.78 10.65
C SER A 47 -6.72 -3.59 11.12
N ILE A 48 -7.04 -3.02 12.29
CA ILE A 48 -6.33 -1.86 12.83
C ILE A 48 -5.88 -2.18 14.25
N VAL A 49 -4.61 -1.93 14.53
CA VAL A 49 -3.98 -2.33 15.79
C VAL A 49 -3.11 -1.21 16.35
N ILE A 50 -3.16 -1.02 17.68
CA ILE A 50 -2.20 -0.23 18.46
C ILE A 50 -1.45 -1.18 19.38
N ARG A 51 -0.14 -1.25 19.28
CA ARG A 51 0.69 -2.07 20.18
C ARG A 51 0.88 -1.35 21.53
N LEU A 52 0.63 -2.07 22.61
CA LEU A 52 0.84 -1.60 23.99
C LEU A 52 2.25 -1.97 24.46
N THR A 53 3.28 -1.60 23.69
CA THR A 53 4.67 -1.82 24.09
C THR A 53 5.20 -0.61 24.82
N LYS A 54 6.09 -0.82 25.80
CA LYS A 54 6.70 0.24 26.65
C LYS A 54 7.58 1.26 25.91
N ASN A 55 7.66 1.18 24.58
CA ASN A 55 8.31 2.17 23.76
C ASN A 55 7.33 3.31 23.51
N ASP A 56 7.55 4.44 24.06
CA ASP A 56 6.86 5.74 24.12
C ASP A 56 6.02 6.23 22.92
N TYR A 57 5.57 5.37 22.02
CA TYR A 57 4.90 5.75 20.80
C TYR A 57 3.60 4.98 20.60
N LEU A 58 2.48 5.71 20.62
CA LEU A 58 1.18 5.19 20.21
C LEU A 58 1.06 5.22 18.67
N TYR A 59 1.57 4.19 18.02
CA TYR A 59 1.40 4.02 16.57
C TYR A 59 0.20 3.15 16.26
N VAL A 60 -0.61 3.62 15.31
CA VAL A 60 -1.69 2.86 14.69
C VAL A 60 -1.16 2.16 13.47
N ILE A 61 -1.34 0.84 13.42
CA ILE A 61 -1.05 0.03 12.25
C ILE A 61 -2.38 -0.38 11.64
N ASP A 62 -2.70 0.16 10.48
CA ASP A 62 -3.86 -0.21 9.68
C ASP A 62 -3.43 -1.11 8.54
N TYR A 63 -3.61 -2.41 8.73
CA TYR A 63 -3.17 -3.43 7.76
C TYR A 63 -3.93 -3.36 6.43
N ALA A 64 -5.21 -2.95 6.48
CA ALA A 64 -6.03 -2.86 5.27
C ALA A 64 -5.62 -1.69 4.36
N ARG A 65 -5.01 -0.64 4.90
CA ARG A 65 -4.57 0.55 4.15
C ARG A 65 -3.05 0.72 4.12
N ASN A 66 -2.31 -0.22 4.70
CA ASN A 66 -0.86 -0.15 4.85
C ASN A 66 -0.38 1.16 5.51
N ILE A 67 -1.12 1.62 6.53
CA ILE A 67 -0.83 2.84 7.28
C ILE A 67 -0.11 2.45 8.58
N ASN A 68 1.01 3.14 8.87
CA ASN A 68 1.68 3.08 10.16
C ASN A 68 2.02 4.50 10.57
N GLN A 69 1.20 5.07 11.47
CA GLN A 69 1.34 6.47 11.88
C GLN A 69 0.90 6.70 13.32
N ASP A 70 1.22 7.88 13.82
CA ASP A 70 0.84 8.33 15.16
C ASP A 70 -0.69 8.37 15.33
N ILE A 71 -1.20 7.96 16.51
CA ILE A 71 -2.64 7.90 16.79
C ILE A 71 -3.36 9.23 16.58
N PHE A 72 -2.72 10.35 16.94
CA PHE A 72 -3.38 11.66 16.81
C PHE A 72 -3.53 12.05 15.34
N THR A 73 -2.51 11.76 14.54
CA THR A 73 -2.55 11.93 13.08
C THR A 73 -3.61 11.01 12.47
N TYR A 74 -3.66 9.76 12.90
CA TYR A 74 -4.65 8.79 12.42
C TYR A 74 -6.08 9.25 12.71
N ILE A 75 -6.38 9.68 13.95
CA ILE A 75 -7.71 10.19 14.33
C ILE A 75 -8.05 11.43 13.49
N SER A 76 -7.12 12.40 13.38
CA SER A 76 -7.32 13.63 12.62
C SER A 76 -7.68 13.35 11.16
N GLU A 77 -6.97 12.44 10.51
CA GLU A 77 -7.18 12.09 9.10
C GLU A 77 -8.46 11.26 8.88
N GLN A 78 -8.75 10.31 9.78
CA GLN A 78 -9.90 9.42 9.61
C GLN A 78 -11.24 10.07 9.99
N ARG A 79 -11.22 11.10 10.84
CA ARG A 79 -12.44 11.76 11.36
C ARG A 79 -12.53 13.24 10.99
N ILE A 80 -11.57 13.76 10.23
CA ILE A 80 -11.52 15.18 9.78
C ILE A 80 -11.66 16.12 11.00
N VAL A 81 -10.90 15.84 12.06
CA VAL A 81 -10.93 16.60 13.32
C VAL A 81 -9.60 17.31 13.52
N ASP A 82 -9.65 18.57 13.93
CA ASP A 82 -8.45 19.33 14.25
C ASP A 82 -7.69 18.75 15.43
N PHE A 83 -6.37 18.77 15.35
CA PHE A 83 -5.50 18.28 16.43
C PHE A 83 -5.80 18.93 17.80
N LYS A 84 -6.21 20.20 17.80
CA LYS A 84 -6.58 20.93 19.03
C LYS A 84 -7.76 20.27 19.73
N ASP A 85 -8.76 19.85 18.96
CA ASP A 85 -9.97 19.22 19.48
C ASP A 85 -9.66 17.82 20.02
N ILE A 86 -8.78 17.09 19.35
CA ILE A 86 -8.30 15.78 19.84
C ILE A 86 -7.63 15.95 21.20
N ILE A 87 -6.73 16.92 21.36
CA ILE A 87 -6.04 17.18 22.64
C ILE A 87 -7.02 17.64 23.73
N ALA A 88 -8.01 18.47 23.39
CA ALA A 88 -9.03 18.89 24.34
C ALA A 88 -9.85 17.70 24.90
N ILE A 89 -10.22 16.77 24.02
CA ILE A 89 -10.92 15.54 24.41
C ILE A 89 -10.05 14.63 25.26
N ILE A 90 -8.78 14.44 24.88
CA ILE A 90 -7.84 13.62 25.67
C ILE A 90 -7.67 14.16 27.07
N ARG A 91 -7.53 15.48 27.24
CA ARG A 91 -7.46 16.11 28.54
C ARG A 91 -8.69 15.82 29.39
N LYS A 92 -9.87 15.90 28.78
CA LYS A 92 -11.14 15.58 29.45
C LYS A 92 -11.18 14.11 29.88
N ILE A 93 -10.72 13.18 29.03
CA ILE A 93 -10.68 11.75 29.33
C ILE A 93 -9.66 11.44 30.43
N LEU A 94 -8.50 12.11 30.42
CA LEU A 94 -7.44 11.91 31.40
C LEU A 94 -7.62 12.73 32.71
N ASN A 95 -8.66 13.60 32.78
CA ASN A 95 -8.90 14.53 33.90
C ASN A 95 -7.68 15.43 34.19
N ILE A 96 -7.04 15.96 33.16
CA ILE A 96 -5.91 16.88 33.28
C ILE A 96 -6.44 18.31 33.30
N ASP A 97 -6.38 18.96 34.46
CA ASP A 97 -6.85 20.34 34.68
C ASP A 97 -5.98 21.37 33.93
N ASP A 98 -6.63 22.47 33.50
CA ASP A 98 -6.00 23.57 32.75
C ASP A 98 -5.02 24.38 33.63
N ILE A 99 -3.76 24.03 33.66
CA ILE A 99 -2.73 24.91 34.21
C ILE A 99 -1.65 25.18 33.13
N ASN A 100 -1.68 26.43 32.60
CA ASN A 100 -0.57 27.14 31.91
C ASN A 100 0.03 26.60 30.61
N ILE A 101 -0.75 26.19 29.61
CA ILE A 101 -0.18 25.74 28.31
C ILE A 101 -0.42 26.73 27.17
N PHE A 102 -1.28 27.73 27.35
CA PHE A 102 -1.63 28.66 26.25
C PHE A 102 -0.58 29.75 25.95
N ASN A 103 0.39 30.00 26.82
CA ASN A 103 1.39 31.06 26.61
C ASN A 103 2.64 30.65 25.81
N GLU A 104 2.87 29.34 25.59
CA GLU A 104 4.00 28.85 24.75
C GLU A 104 3.60 28.42 23.35
N SER A 105 2.34 28.66 22.96
CA SER A 105 1.69 27.99 21.80
C SER A 105 2.15 28.42 20.42
N ARG A 106 2.88 29.52 20.27
CA ARG A 106 3.40 29.94 18.94
C ARG A 106 4.64 29.15 18.47
N GLY A 107 5.46 28.65 19.40
CA GLY A 107 6.69 27.90 19.08
C GLY A 107 6.47 26.41 18.87
N ILE A 108 5.58 25.78 19.63
CA ILE A 108 5.39 24.32 19.66
C ILE A 108 4.59 23.85 18.42
N PHE A 109 3.56 24.58 18.04
CA PHE A 109 2.75 24.25 16.88
C PHE A 109 3.42 24.60 15.54
N GLY A 110 4.21 25.67 15.46
CA GLY A 110 5.02 25.98 14.28
C GLY A 110 6.00 24.86 13.96
N GLY A 111 6.70 24.33 14.95
CA GLY A 111 7.60 23.19 14.80
C GLY A 111 6.91 21.85 14.49
N PHE A 112 5.64 21.69 14.91
CA PHE A 112 4.85 20.50 14.62
C PHE A 112 4.33 20.52 13.17
N TYR A 113 3.80 21.65 12.69
CA TYR A 113 3.41 21.82 11.29
C TYR A 113 4.59 21.78 10.32
N GLU A 114 5.76 22.30 10.72
CA GLU A 114 7.01 22.12 9.96
C GLU A 114 7.46 20.64 9.94
N LYS A 115 7.30 19.90 11.04
CA LYS A 115 7.61 18.45 11.08
C LYS A 115 6.60 17.63 10.28
N ILE A 116 5.33 18.01 10.24
CA ILE A 116 4.33 17.38 9.35
C ILE A 116 4.64 17.70 7.89
N ARG A 117 4.99 18.96 7.56
CA ARG A 117 5.45 19.33 6.22
C ARG A 117 6.76 18.62 5.82
N LYS A 118 7.72 18.50 6.74
CA LYS A 118 8.98 17.76 6.52
C LYS A 118 8.80 16.23 6.51
N ARG A 119 7.72 15.70 7.09
CA ARG A 119 7.43 14.26 7.06
C ARG A 119 6.96 13.75 5.69
N ASN A 120 6.59 14.64 4.78
CA ASN A 120 6.19 14.27 3.42
C ASN A 120 7.37 14.07 2.45
N GLU A 121 8.61 14.32 2.88
CA GLU A 121 9.81 13.86 2.19
C GLU A 121 10.33 12.59 2.87
N TYR A 122 9.64 11.47 2.68
CA TYR A 122 10.24 10.17 2.94
C TYR A 122 11.41 9.99 1.97
N THR A 123 12.63 10.17 2.47
CA THR A 123 13.80 9.70 1.74
C THR A 123 13.73 8.17 1.73
N VAL A 124 13.34 7.61 0.59
CA VAL A 124 13.40 6.17 0.38
C VAL A 124 14.88 5.78 0.48
N ARG A 125 15.19 4.88 1.40
CA ARG A 125 16.56 4.39 1.55
C ARG A 125 16.95 3.61 0.30
N THR A 126 18.05 3.98 -0.32
CA THR A 126 18.63 3.25 -1.44
C THR A 126 19.80 2.37 -0.97
N TYR A 127 20.09 1.34 -1.73
CA TYR A 127 21.15 0.37 -1.46
C TYR A 127 22.05 0.27 -2.69
N ASP A 128 23.30 -0.03 -2.48
CA ASP A 128 24.22 -0.35 -3.57
C ASP A 128 23.84 -1.72 -4.17
N GLU A 129 23.80 -1.80 -5.51
CA GLU A 129 23.43 -3.00 -6.25
C GLU A 129 24.34 -4.20 -5.90
N SER A 130 25.57 -3.94 -5.47
CA SER A 130 26.52 -4.99 -5.06
C SER A 130 26.01 -5.86 -3.90
N ILE A 131 25.04 -5.37 -3.11
CA ILE A 131 24.40 -6.16 -2.05
C ILE A 131 23.72 -7.43 -2.62
N LEU A 132 23.31 -7.38 -3.89
CA LEU A 132 22.69 -8.50 -4.58
C LEU A 132 23.70 -9.54 -5.09
N ASN A 133 25.01 -9.21 -5.14
CA ASN A 133 26.05 -10.12 -5.67
C ASN A 133 26.25 -11.42 -4.88
N LYS A 134 25.75 -11.47 -3.65
CA LYS A 134 25.72 -12.70 -2.85
C LYS A 134 24.67 -13.72 -3.33
N TYR A 135 23.71 -13.30 -4.16
CA TYR A 135 22.68 -14.15 -4.74
C TYR A 135 23.04 -14.53 -6.16
N VAL A 136 22.70 -15.77 -6.53
CA VAL A 136 23.06 -16.31 -7.84
C VAL A 136 22.15 -15.75 -8.92
N ALA A 137 22.72 -15.08 -9.95
CA ALA A 137 21.98 -14.61 -11.12
C ALA A 137 21.65 -15.81 -12.02
N LEU A 138 20.61 -16.55 -11.70
CA LEU A 138 20.18 -17.75 -12.40
C LEU A 138 18.66 -17.71 -12.61
N ALA A 139 18.22 -17.98 -13.84
CA ALA A 139 16.83 -18.13 -14.15
C ALA A 139 16.21 -19.32 -13.40
N ASN A 140 15.08 -19.09 -12.76
CA ASN A 140 14.42 -20.08 -11.93
C ASN A 140 13.32 -20.80 -12.73
N MET A 141 13.31 -22.15 -12.65
CA MET A 141 12.34 -23.00 -13.35
C MET A 141 10.90 -22.81 -12.86
N ARG A 142 10.69 -22.39 -11.60
CA ARG A 142 9.37 -22.09 -11.08
C ARG A 142 8.77 -20.90 -11.81
N PHE A 143 9.57 -19.86 -12.04
CA PHE A 143 9.13 -18.69 -12.82
C PHE A 143 8.87 -19.04 -14.29
N ILE A 144 9.65 -19.96 -14.87
CA ILE A 144 9.36 -20.44 -16.24
C ILE A 144 8.01 -21.16 -16.30
N LYS A 145 7.69 -22.00 -15.29
CA LYS A 145 6.37 -22.64 -15.18
C LYS A 145 5.24 -21.62 -14.98
N ASP A 146 5.54 -20.50 -14.35
CA ASP A 146 4.62 -19.36 -14.20
C ASP A 146 4.61 -18.44 -15.45
N ASN A 147 5.07 -18.89 -16.61
CA ASN A 147 5.14 -18.14 -17.87
C ASN A 147 6.05 -16.89 -17.82
N ILE A 148 7.06 -16.86 -16.95
CA ILE A 148 8.08 -15.82 -16.89
C ILE A 148 9.34 -16.33 -17.60
N THR A 149 9.62 -15.79 -18.79
CA THR A 149 10.74 -16.22 -19.62
C THR A 149 12.09 -15.93 -18.98
N ILE A 150 13.14 -16.59 -19.46
CA ILE A 150 14.53 -16.35 -19.03
C ILE A 150 14.90 -14.88 -19.25
N ASP A 151 14.54 -14.35 -20.42
CA ASP A 151 14.76 -12.93 -20.78
C ASP A 151 14.09 -11.96 -19.77
N ALA A 152 12.83 -12.24 -19.39
CA ALA A 152 12.14 -11.45 -18.37
C ALA A 152 12.86 -11.54 -17.00
N GLN A 153 13.28 -12.72 -16.59
CA GLN A 153 13.98 -12.90 -15.33
C GLN A 153 15.33 -12.15 -15.32
N GLN A 154 16.06 -12.16 -16.43
CA GLN A 154 17.30 -11.38 -16.58
C GLN A 154 17.05 -9.89 -16.60
N PHE A 155 16.01 -9.43 -17.31
CA PHE A 155 15.65 -8.01 -17.41
C PHE A 155 15.27 -7.40 -16.07
N PHE A 156 14.59 -8.16 -15.20
CA PHE A 156 14.22 -7.74 -13.85
C PHE A 156 15.25 -8.12 -12.79
N ASP A 157 16.46 -8.57 -13.18
CA ASP A 157 17.56 -8.99 -12.31
C ASP A 157 17.13 -10.00 -11.24
N ILE A 158 16.31 -10.98 -11.63
CA ILE A 158 15.88 -12.05 -10.73
C ILE A 158 17.06 -12.90 -10.34
N ARG A 159 17.21 -13.15 -9.04
CA ARG A 159 18.32 -13.92 -8.48
C ARG A 159 17.80 -15.06 -7.60
N TYR A 160 18.70 -15.92 -7.19
CA TYR A 160 18.38 -17.06 -6.34
C TYR A 160 19.24 -17.04 -5.08
N ASP A 161 18.59 -17.13 -3.94
CA ASP A 161 19.23 -17.32 -2.65
C ASP A 161 19.31 -18.82 -2.34
N VAL A 162 20.53 -19.36 -2.31
CA VAL A 162 20.78 -20.78 -2.08
C VAL A 162 20.47 -21.17 -0.63
N GLU A 163 20.69 -20.26 0.33
CA GLU A 163 20.50 -20.54 1.75
C GLU A 163 19.01 -20.66 2.10
N SER A 164 18.21 -19.70 1.67
CA SER A 164 16.76 -19.70 1.93
C SER A 164 15.96 -20.48 0.89
N GLN A 165 16.60 -20.99 -0.17
CA GLN A 165 15.95 -21.59 -1.33
C GLN A 165 14.87 -20.69 -1.90
N GLY A 166 15.17 -19.38 -2.00
CA GLY A 166 14.23 -18.36 -2.39
C GLY A 166 14.59 -17.67 -3.69
N ILE A 167 13.55 -17.26 -4.45
CA ILE A 167 13.70 -16.44 -5.64
C ILE A 167 13.72 -14.98 -5.20
N VAL A 168 14.84 -14.29 -5.39
CA VAL A 168 15.05 -12.90 -5.01
C VAL A 168 14.54 -11.98 -6.10
N ILE A 169 13.66 -11.07 -5.76
CA ILE A 169 13.02 -10.09 -6.63
C ILE A 169 13.48 -8.71 -6.16
N PRO A 170 14.44 -8.06 -6.84
CA PRO A 170 14.86 -6.70 -6.53
C PRO A 170 13.74 -5.69 -6.76
N ILE A 171 13.64 -4.70 -5.89
CA ILE A 171 12.67 -3.59 -5.98
C ILE A 171 13.44 -2.30 -6.18
N HIS A 172 13.12 -1.58 -7.25
CA HIS A 172 13.76 -0.32 -7.62
C HIS A 172 12.79 0.86 -7.47
N ASN A 173 13.34 2.04 -7.25
CA ASN A 173 12.59 3.28 -7.28
C ASN A 173 12.39 3.78 -8.73
N GLN A 174 11.76 4.94 -8.89
CA GLN A 174 11.43 5.53 -10.20
C GLN A 174 12.65 5.86 -11.08
N ILE A 175 13.83 6.02 -10.49
CA ILE A 175 15.07 6.31 -11.22
C ILE A 175 16.00 5.09 -11.34
N GLY A 176 15.51 3.92 -10.94
CA GLY A 176 16.22 2.65 -11.10
C GLY A 176 17.20 2.31 -9.97
N GLU A 177 17.20 3.02 -8.84
CA GLU A 177 18.02 2.67 -7.70
C GLU A 177 17.37 1.57 -6.85
N LEU A 178 18.15 0.63 -6.36
CA LEU A 178 17.69 -0.47 -5.50
C LEU A 178 17.18 0.08 -4.16
N ILE A 179 15.94 -0.21 -3.81
CA ILE A 179 15.33 0.20 -2.53
C ILE A 179 14.95 -0.96 -1.63
N GLY A 180 15.00 -2.18 -2.13
CA GLY A 180 14.67 -3.36 -1.37
C GLY A 180 14.67 -4.64 -2.19
N ALA A 181 14.33 -5.76 -1.57
CA ALA A 181 14.14 -7.02 -2.25
C ALA A 181 13.09 -7.88 -1.54
N LYS A 182 12.22 -8.51 -2.33
CA LYS A 182 11.33 -9.57 -1.87
C LYS A 182 11.93 -10.93 -2.20
N VAL A 183 11.49 -11.94 -1.46
CA VAL A 183 11.78 -13.34 -1.77
C VAL A 183 10.47 -14.09 -1.93
N ARG A 184 10.40 -14.88 -2.98
CA ARG A 184 9.38 -15.90 -3.16
C ARG A 184 9.97 -17.26 -2.82
N CYS A 185 9.32 -18.02 -1.95
CA CYS A 185 9.72 -19.40 -1.67
C CYS A 185 9.69 -20.24 -2.97
N ASN A 186 10.80 -20.96 -3.23
CA ASN A 186 10.93 -21.81 -4.43
C ASN A 186 10.39 -23.24 -4.19
N TYR A 187 9.66 -23.42 -3.11
CA TYR A 187 8.96 -24.66 -2.73
C TYR A 187 7.48 -24.34 -2.48
N ASP A 188 6.66 -25.39 -2.37
CA ASP A 188 5.24 -25.21 -2.04
C ASP A 188 5.11 -25.02 -0.53
N VAL A 189 4.65 -23.83 -0.14
CA VAL A 189 4.44 -23.45 1.26
C VAL A 189 3.26 -24.22 1.84
N GLN A 190 3.34 -24.56 3.14
CA GLN A 190 2.23 -25.16 3.87
C GLN A 190 1.20 -24.12 4.29
N ASP A 191 0.01 -24.56 4.68
CA ASP A 191 -1.04 -23.67 5.17
C ASP A 191 -0.55 -22.85 6.37
N GLY A 192 -0.63 -21.52 6.23
CA GLY A 192 -0.17 -20.58 7.24
C GLY A 192 1.25 -20.04 7.04
N GLU A 193 2.02 -20.59 6.12
CA GLU A 193 3.35 -20.06 5.76
C GLU A 193 3.22 -18.93 4.74
N MET A 194 4.15 -17.96 4.83
CA MET A 194 4.21 -16.85 3.88
C MET A 194 4.93 -17.28 2.60
N LYS A 195 4.23 -17.21 1.46
CA LYS A 195 4.79 -17.45 0.12
C LYS A 195 5.83 -16.39 -0.29
N TYR A 196 5.68 -15.16 0.21
CA TYR A 196 6.56 -14.01 -0.04
C TYR A 196 6.95 -13.34 1.27
N TYR A 197 8.19 -12.90 1.37
CA TYR A 197 8.69 -12.10 2.49
C TYR A 197 9.72 -11.07 2.00
N TYR A 198 9.99 -10.05 2.83
CA TYR A 198 11.02 -9.06 2.52
C TYR A 198 12.39 -9.53 3.00
N LEU A 199 13.33 -9.63 2.08
CA LEU A 199 14.75 -9.87 2.36
C LEU A 199 15.45 -8.57 2.75
N ILE A 200 15.20 -7.52 1.96
CA ILE A 200 15.59 -6.15 2.24
C ILE A 200 14.28 -5.37 2.33
N PRO A 201 13.88 -4.92 3.55
CA PRO A 201 12.62 -4.21 3.74
C PRO A 201 12.55 -2.93 2.90
N CYS A 202 11.46 -2.74 2.19
CA CYS A 202 11.14 -1.50 1.47
C CYS A 202 9.66 -1.16 1.61
N GLN A 203 9.34 0.10 1.33
CA GLN A 203 7.97 0.59 1.35
C GLN A 203 7.42 0.58 -0.09
N MET A 204 6.66 -0.47 -0.46
CA MET A 204 6.03 -0.56 -1.78
C MET A 204 5.10 0.62 -2.08
N SER A 205 4.51 1.24 -1.06
CA SER A 205 3.70 2.45 -1.21
C SER A 205 4.46 3.68 -1.74
N GLN A 206 5.80 3.63 -1.81
CA GLN A 206 6.65 4.71 -2.32
C GLN A 206 7.17 4.45 -3.73
N THR A 207 6.85 3.31 -4.33
CA THR A 207 7.28 2.92 -5.67
C THR A 207 6.20 2.10 -6.38
N LEU A 208 6.41 1.87 -7.67
CA LEU A 208 5.66 0.94 -8.50
C LEU A 208 6.66 -0.05 -9.11
N TYR A 209 6.43 -1.35 -8.92
CA TYR A 209 7.30 -2.35 -9.52
C TYR A 209 7.21 -2.30 -11.05
N GLY A 210 8.35 -2.33 -11.71
CA GLY A 210 8.43 -2.22 -13.16
C GLY A 210 8.42 -0.79 -13.69
N TYR A 211 8.28 0.25 -12.85
CA TYR A 211 8.22 1.63 -13.30
C TYR A 211 9.47 2.06 -14.06
N SER A 212 10.65 1.92 -13.46
CA SER A 212 11.92 2.32 -14.10
C SER A 212 12.23 1.44 -15.33
N GLN A 213 12.00 0.13 -15.22
CA GLN A 213 12.28 -0.82 -16.28
C GLN A 213 11.37 -0.62 -17.51
N ASN A 214 10.11 -0.29 -17.30
CA ASN A 214 9.11 -0.12 -18.35
C ASN A 214 8.87 1.35 -18.75
N TYR A 215 9.61 2.30 -18.20
CA TYR A 215 9.36 3.75 -18.29
C TYR A 215 8.99 4.22 -19.70
N ASN A 216 9.77 3.84 -20.73
CA ASN A 216 9.55 4.24 -22.13
C ASN A 216 8.23 3.71 -22.73
N TYR A 217 7.64 2.71 -22.12
CA TYR A 217 6.35 2.13 -22.54
C TYR A 217 5.17 2.64 -21.73
N LEU A 218 5.44 3.32 -20.61
CA LEU A 218 4.42 3.88 -19.72
C LEU A 218 4.05 5.31 -20.11
N VAL A 219 5.03 6.09 -20.57
CA VAL A 219 4.84 7.54 -20.89
C VAL A 219 3.86 7.72 -22.04
N ASN A 220 2.86 8.59 -21.83
CA ASN A 220 1.80 8.92 -22.82
C ASN A 220 1.06 7.69 -23.35
N ASN A 221 0.86 6.65 -22.54
CA ASN A 221 0.26 5.38 -22.98
C ASN A 221 -0.85 4.93 -22.02
N VAL A 222 -1.53 3.84 -22.39
CA VAL A 222 -2.40 3.09 -21.47
C VAL A 222 -1.51 2.39 -20.46
N ILE A 223 -1.84 2.46 -19.16
CA ILE A 223 -1.08 1.79 -18.08
C ILE A 223 -1.96 0.73 -17.43
N TYR A 224 -1.50 -0.52 -17.44
CA TYR A 224 -2.13 -1.62 -16.70
C TYR A 224 -1.48 -1.77 -15.33
N ILE A 225 -2.29 -1.72 -14.28
CA ILE A 225 -1.86 -1.80 -12.88
C ILE A 225 -2.23 -3.16 -12.30
N PHE A 226 -1.24 -3.96 -11.97
CA PHE A 226 -1.41 -5.26 -11.33
C PHE A 226 -1.14 -5.17 -9.81
N GLU A 227 -1.53 -6.22 -9.08
CA GLU A 227 -1.23 -6.32 -7.66
C GLU A 227 0.21 -6.78 -7.41
N SER A 228 0.69 -7.79 -8.17
CA SER A 228 1.94 -8.48 -7.90
C SER A 228 3.05 -8.22 -8.92
N GLU A 229 4.31 -8.29 -8.46
CA GLU A 229 5.51 -8.22 -9.30
C GLU A 229 5.55 -9.33 -10.35
N LYS A 230 4.99 -10.50 -10.01
CA LYS A 230 4.88 -11.65 -10.91
C LYS A 230 4.13 -11.29 -12.18
N SER A 231 3.01 -10.61 -12.06
CA SER A 231 2.16 -10.22 -13.19
C SER A 231 2.89 -9.30 -14.17
N VAL A 232 3.70 -8.36 -13.66
CA VAL A 232 4.53 -7.49 -14.53
C VAL A 232 5.56 -8.29 -15.31
N MET A 233 6.22 -9.26 -14.68
CA MET A 233 7.19 -10.14 -15.35
C MET A 233 6.53 -11.06 -16.39
N GLN A 234 5.31 -11.55 -16.12
CA GLN A 234 4.53 -12.31 -17.08
C GLN A 234 4.12 -11.44 -18.28
N CYS A 235 3.63 -10.23 -18.03
CA CYS A 235 3.30 -9.27 -19.09
C CYS A 235 4.52 -8.96 -19.97
N TYR A 236 5.69 -8.73 -19.39
CA TYR A 236 6.93 -8.57 -20.13
C TYR A 236 7.21 -9.77 -21.05
N SER A 237 7.04 -10.99 -20.51
CA SER A 237 7.25 -12.25 -21.27
C SER A 237 6.26 -12.39 -22.42
N TYR A 238 5.10 -11.75 -22.34
CA TYR A 238 4.09 -11.70 -23.39
C TYR A 238 4.30 -10.56 -24.41
N GLY A 239 5.27 -9.67 -24.14
CA GLY A 239 5.53 -8.48 -24.94
C GLY A 239 4.68 -7.27 -24.57
N ILE A 240 3.96 -7.31 -23.43
CA ILE A 240 3.16 -6.22 -22.89
C ILE A 240 4.01 -5.51 -21.83
N ARG A 241 4.48 -4.29 -22.14
CA ARG A 241 5.43 -3.57 -21.27
C ARG A 241 4.84 -2.34 -20.61
N ASN A 242 3.66 -1.92 -20.98
CA ASN A 242 2.96 -0.78 -20.39
C ASN A 242 2.20 -1.17 -19.10
N CYS A 243 2.89 -1.84 -18.19
CA CYS A 243 2.35 -2.34 -16.95
C CYS A 243 3.28 -2.11 -15.76
N VAL A 244 2.67 -1.96 -14.58
CA VAL A 244 3.34 -1.81 -13.28
C VAL A 244 2.59 -2.61 -12.21
N ALA A 245 3.22 -2.83 -11.05
CA ALA A 245 2.52 -3.41 -9.91
C ALA A 245 2.58 -2.53 -8.66
N LEU A 246 1.48 -2.55 -7.89
CA LEU A 246 1.35 -1.84 -6.61
C LEU A 246 2.15 -2.52 -5.49
N GLY A 247 2.29 -3.85 -5.56
CA GLY A 247 2.83 -4.68 -4.47
C GLY A 247 1.83 -4.89 -3.32
N SER A 248 0.58 -4.45 -3.50
CA SER A 248 -0.56 -4.60 -2.58
C SER A 248 -1.87 -4.35 -3.33
N GLY A 249 -3.02 -4.64 -2.69
CA GLY A 249 -4.35 -4.37 -3.28
C GLY A 249 -4.75 -2.87 -3.28
N SER A 250 -4.01 -1.97 -2.62
CA SER A 250 -4.39 -0.56 -2.50
C SER A 250 -3.33 0.37 -3.06
N ILE A 251 -3.77 1.39 -3.81
CA ILE A 251 -2.88 2.42 -4.35
C ILE A 251 -2.60 3.50 -3.31
N SER A 252 -1.35 3.95 -3.23
CA SER A 252 -0.94 5.07 -2.38
C SER A 252 -0.96 6.40 -3.14
N ARG A 253 -0.97 7.51 -2.39
CA ARG A 253 -0.86 8.87 -2.96
C ARG A 253 0.43 9.05 -3.79
N LYS A 254 1.55 8.50 -3.31
CA LYS A 254 2.82 8.60 -4.03
C LYS A 254 2.79 7.82 -5.35
N GLN A 255 2.19 6.63 -5.34
CA GLN A 255 2.01 5.83 -6.55
C GLN A 255 1.10 6.55 -7.57
N VAL A 256 0.02 7.21 -7.11
CA VAL A 256 -0.82 8.04 -7.99
C VAL A 256 -0.02 9.17 -8.61
N GLN A 257 0.78 9.91 -7.82
CA GLN A 257 1.63 10.97 -8.36
C GLN A 257 2.59 10.44 -9.44
N MET A 258 3.25 9.31 -9.18
CA MET A 258 4.14 8.66 -10.14
C MET A 258 3.43 8.29 -11.45
N LEU A 259 2.19 7.78 -11.35
CA LEU A 259 1.39 7.45 -12.54
C LEU A 259 1.01 8.69 -13.33
N LEU A 260 0.55 9.75 -12.67
CA LEU A 260 0.13 10.99 -13.33
C LEU A 260 1.31 11.76 -13.96
N GLU A 261 2.54 11.65 -13.39
CA GLU A 261 3.77 12.19 -13.97
C GLU A 261 4.10 11.58 -15.34
N LEU A 262 3.59 10.38 -15.66
CA LEU A 262 3.74 9.71 -16.95
C LEU A 262 2.79 10.24 -18.03
N ASN A 263 1.85 11.13 -17.69
CA ASN A 263 0.80 11.63 -18.57
C ASN A 263 0.03 10.49 -19.27
N PRO A 264 -0.55 9.54 -18.51
CA PRO A 264 -1.21 8.37 -19.11
C PRO A 264 -2.48 8.75 -19.84
N GLN A 265 -2.77 8.05 -20.94
CA GLN A 265 -4.06 8.14 -21.65
C GLN A 265 -5.16 7.46 -20.83
N LYS A 266 -4.85 6.25 -20.35
CA LYS A 266 -5.76 5.45 -19.51
C LYS A 266 -4.99 4.77 -18.39
N ILE A 267 -5.64 4.58 -17.25
CA ILE A 267 -5.16 3.75 -16.15
C ILE A 267 -6.19 2.65 -15.90
N ILE A 268 -5.75 1.40 -16.08
CA ILE A 268 -6.61 0.21 -15.96
C ILE A 268 -6.14 -0.63 -14.77
N PHE A 269 -7.00 -0.83 -13.78
CA PHE A 269 -6.73 -1.70 -12.65
C PHE A 269 -7.02 -3.16 -12.98
N MET A 270 -5.99 -4.01 -12.89
CA MET A 270 -6.02 -5.45 -13.21
C MET A 270 -5.83 -6.25 -11.90
N HIS A 271 -6.74 -6.04 -10.93
CA HIS A 271 -6.71 -6.78 -9.67
C HIS A 271 -6.99 -8.27 -9.87
N ASP A 272 -6.45 -9.10 -8.97
CA ASP A 272 -6.68 -10.54 -8.98
C ASP A 272 -8.16 -10.86 -8.71
N VAL A 273 -8.67 -11.95 -9.30
CA VAL A 273 -10.05 -12.42 -9.09
C VAL A 273 -10.34 -12.63 -7.59
N GLY A 274 -11.50 -12.19 -7.16
CA GLY A 274 -11.89 -12.19 -5.75
C GLY A 274 -11.53 -10.92 -4.98
N PHE A 275 -10.88 -9.94 -5.63
CA PHE A 275 -10.70 -8.61 -5.04
C PHE A 275 -12.02 -7.84 -5.09
N ASP A 276 -12.41 -7.24 -3.99
CA ASP A 276 -13.72 -6.60 -3.82
C ASP A 276 -13.89 -5.36 -4.71
N LEU A 277 -15.03 -5.26 -5.41
CA LEU A 277 -15.35 -4.11 -6.29
C LEU A 277 -15.30 -2.77 -5.56
N GLU A 278 -15.79 -2.70 -4.31
CA GLU A 278 -15.72 -1.48 -3.51
C GLU A 278 -14.27 -0.99 -3.33
N ASN A 279 -13.33 -1.92 -3.15
CA ASN A 279 -11.92 -1.59 -3.02
C ASN A 279 -11.29 -1.19 -4.35
N ILE A 280 -11.72 -1.76 -5.49
CA ILE A 280 -11.31 -1.32 -6.84
C ILE A 280 -11.78 0.13 -7.07
N LEU A 281 -13.06 0.41 -6.83
CA LEU A 281 -13.64 1.74 -6.98
C LEU A 281 -12.99 2.76 -6.05
N ARG A 282 -12.63 2.35 -4.83
CA ARG A 282 -11.85 3.21 -3.91
C ARG A 282 -10.49 3.58 -4.49
N ASN A 283 -9.76 2.63 -5.09
CA ASN A 283 -8.49 2.92 -5.76
C ASN A 283 -8.68 3.90 -6.92
N ILE A 284 -9.71 3.70 -7.75
CA ILE A 284 -10.07 4.59 -8.85
C ILE A 284 -10.40 5.99 -8.33
N ASN A 285 -11.21 6.11 -7.28
CA ASN A 285 -11.58 7.39 -6.68
C ASN A 285 -10.36 8.14 -6.09
N ILE A 286 -9.38 7.42 -5.55
CA ILE A 286 -8.12 8.03 -5.14
C ILE A 286 -7.42 8.64 -6.36
N VAL A 287 -7.27 7.93 -7.48
CA VAL A 287 -6.67 8.49 -8.70
C VAL A 287 -7.50 9.68 -9.21
N LYS A 288 -8.83 9.54 -9.32
CA LYS A 288 -9.75 10.60 -9.76
C LYS A 288 -9.60 11.88 -8.92
N SER A 289 -9.39 11.76 -7.62
CA SER A 289 -9.21 12.91 -6.73
C SER A 289 -7.93 13.73 -7.00
N TYR A 290 -6.90 13.11 -7.58
CA TYR A 290 -5.62 13.74 -7.95
C TYR A 290 -5.56 14.16 -9.42
N SER A 291 -6.39 13.57 -10.29
CA SER A 291 -6.40 13.81 -11.74
C SER A 291 -7.42 14.83 -12.20
N ARG A 292 -7.98 15.66 -11.32
CA ARG A 292 -9.05 16.62 -11.62
C ARG A 292 -8.77 17.58 -12.79
N PHE A 293 -7.52 17.77 -13.16
CA PHE A 293 -7.07 18.62 -14.25
C PHE A 293 -6.41 17.86 -15.39
N SER A 294 -6.51 16.52 -15.40
CA SER A 294 -6.00 15.67 -16.46
C SER A 294 -7.13 14.84 -17.06
N GLU A 295 -7.09 14.67 -18.38
CA GLU A 295 -8.09 13.89 -19.14
C GLU A 295 -7.78 12.38 -19.12
N VAL A 296 -7.32 11.84 -17.97
CA VAL A 296 -7.01 10.42 -17.86
C VAL A 296 -8.28 9.60 -17.71
N GLU A 297 -8.49 8.65 -18.61
CA GLU A 297 -9.57 7.67 -18.50
C GLU A 297 -9.21 6.58 -17.48
N LEU A 298 -10.18 6.18 -16.64
CA LEU A 298 -9.99 5.18 -15.61
C LEU A 298 -10.87 3.96 -15.86
N GLY A 299 -10.35 2.77 -15.61
CA GLY A 299 -11.09 1.54 -15.78
C GLY A 299 -10.52 0.39 -14.94
N TYR A 300 -11.19 -0.74 -14.99
CA TYR A 300 -10.77 -1.96 -14.30
C TYR A 300 -11.16 -3.20 -15.07
N TRP A 301 -10.50 -4.32 -14.79
CA TRP A 301 -10.90 -5.62 -15.29
C TRP A 301 -12.17 -6.08 -14.58
N ASP A 302 -13.25 -6.23 -15.37
CA ASP A 302 -14.55 -6.70 -14.90
C ASP A 302 -14.64 -8.23 -15.04
N TYR A 303 -14.41 -8.93 -13.95
CA TYR A 303 -14.52 -10.39 -13.84
C TYR A 303 -15.72 -10.88 -13.03
N PHE A 304 -16.55 -9.97 -12.50
CA PHE A 304 -17.55 -10.31 -11.47
C PHE A 304 -18.61 -11.31 -11.92
N ASP A 305 -19.04 -11.26 -13.17
CA ASP A 305 -20.03 -12.19 -13.73
C ASP A 305 -19.40 -13.35 -14.52
N ARG A 306 -18.11 -13.66 -14.27
CA ARG A 306 -17.34 -14.63 -15.04
C ARG A 306 -16.83 -15.78 -14.16
N LEU A 307 -16.62 -16.93 -14.82
CA LEU A 307 -16.11 -18.14 -14.16
C LEU A 307 -14.57 -18.16 -14.23
N TYR A 308 -13.94 -17.45 -13.33
CA TYR A 308 -12.50 -17.53 -13.08
C TYR A 308 -12.24 -18.13 -11.69
N ASP A 309 -11.09 -18.78 -11.54
CA ASP A 309 -10.66 -19.29 -10.23
C ASP A 309 -10.26 -18.11 -9.31
N ASP A 310 -10.55 -18.24 -8.01
CA ASP A 310 -10.20 -17.24 -7.00
C ASP A 310 -8.69 -16.99 -6.94
N LYS A 311 -8.30 -15.72 -6.76
CA LYS A 311 -6.90 -15.26 -6.69
C LYS A 311 -6.06 -15.46 -7.96
N VAL A 312 -6.70 -15.65 -9.10
CA VAL A 312 -6.02 -15.68 -10.39
C VAL A 312 -5.84 -14.27 -10.91
N SER A 313 -4.62 -13.92 -11.31
CA SER A 313 -4.36 -12.69 -12.05
C SER A 313 -4.67 -12.90 -13.54
N ALA A 314 -5.13 -11.86 -14.23
CA ALA A 314 -5.34 -11.91 -15.68
C ALA A 314 -4.09 -12.40 -16.45
N SER A 315 -2.90 -12.08 -15.95
CA SER A 315 -1.63 -12.52 -16.51
C SER A 315 -1.35 -14.02 -16.32
N ASP A 316 -1.93 -14.67 -15.31
CA ASP A 316 -1.78 -16.12 -15.07
C ASP A 316 -2.48 -16.95 -16.13
N LEU A 317 -3.51 -16.40 -16.77
CA LEU A 317 -4.30 -17.08 -17.82
C LEU A 317 -3.56 -17.22 -19.16
N GLY A 318 -2.37 -16.63 -19.25
CA GLY A 318 -1.53 -16.67 -20.45
C GLY A 318 -1.80 -15.55 -21.44
N LYS A 319 -0.87 -15.38 -22.40
CA LYS A 319 -0.87 -14.24 -23.33
C LYS A 319 -2.19 -14.06 -24.09
N LYS A 320 -2.73 -15.15 -24.66
CA LYS A 320 -3.94 -15.08 -25.52
C LYS A 320 -5.15 -14.59 -24.71
N GLU A 321 -5.30 -15.12 -23.51
CA GLU A 321 -6.41 -14.78 -22.64
C GLU A 321 -6.26 -13.36 -22.07
N LEU A 322 -5.06 -12.97 -21.66
CA LEU A 322 -4.80 -11.61 -21.21
C LEU A 322 -5.15 -10.57 -22.29
N LEU A 323 -4.77 -10.81 -23.55
CA LEU A 323 -5.14 -9.91 -24.65
C LEU A 323 -6.65 -9.87 -24.86
N ARG A 324 -7.34 -11.02 -24.80
CA ARG A 324 -8.80 -11.08 -24.89
C ARG A 324 -9.48 -10.27 -23.76
N ILE A 325 -8.96 -10.37 -22.54
CA ILE A 325 -9.45 -9.61 -21.37
C ILE A 325 -9.26 -8.11 -21.63
N ILE A 326 -8.08 -7.70 -22.07
CA ILE A 326 -7.78 -6.29 -22.38
C ILE A 326 -8.72 -5.74 -23.44
N ASP A 327 -9.06 -6.53 -24.45
CA ASP A 327 -9.90 -6.09 -25.57
C ASP A 327 -11.40 -6.09 -25.21
N ASN A 328 -11.87 -6.96 -24.30
CA ASN A 328 -13.31 -7.23 -24.14
C ASN A 328 -13.85 -7.19 -22.71
N GLU A 329 -13.00 -7.08 -21.70
CA GLU A 329 -13.43 -7.20 -20.30
C GLU A 329 -12.98 -6.03 -19.43
N ILE A 330 -12.63 -4.90 -20.04
CA ILE A 330 -12.31 -3.69 -19.31
C ILE A 330 -13.56 -2.83 -19.20
N GLN A 331 -14.02 -2.61 -17.97
CA GLN A 331 -15.06 -1.65 -17.66
C GLN A 331 -14.43 -0.28 -17.45
N MET A 332 -14.84 0.70 -18.28
CA MET A 332 -14.42 2.09 -18.12
C MET A 332 -15.39 2.84 -17.21
N ILE A 333 -14.86 3.68 -16.34
CA ILE A 333 -15.66 4.51 -15.43
C ILE A 333 -15.98 5.82 -16.13
N GLY A 334 -17.27 6.06 -16.37
CA GLY A 334 -17.79 7.35 -16.89
C GLY A 334 -17.68 8.47 -15.85
N ASP A 335 -17.72 9.72 -16.32
CA ASP A 335 -17.69 10.90 -15.42
C ASP A 335 -18.97 11.04 -14.59
N ASP A 336 -20.09 10.46 -15.02
CA ASP A 336 -21.42 10.66 -14.46
C ASP A 336 -21.88 9.59 -13.44
N GLU A 337 -21.13 8.50 -13.24
CA GLU A 337 -21.61 7.37 -12.41
C GLU A 337 -21.40 7.53 -10.88
N ASN A 338 -20.91 8.65 -10.38
CA ASN A 338 -20.52 8.79 -8.96
C ASN A 338 -21.30 9.85 -8.14
N GLU A 339 -22.45 10.37 -8.58
CA GLU A 339 -23.25 11.31 -7.77
C GLU A 339 -24.46 10.68 -7.05
N GLU A 340 -24.83 9.42 -7.32
CA GLU A 340 -26.07 8.83 -6.78
C GLU A 340 -25.88 7.72 -5.72
N GLU A 341 -24.65 7.29 -5.37
CA GLU A 341 -24.44 6.22 -4.37
C GLU A 341 -23.49 6.61 -3.21
N LEU A 342 -23.60 7.82 -2.66
CA LEU A 342 -22.97 8.19 -1.39
C LEU A 342 -23.97 8.76 -0.38
#